data_6c930d8f3510ed6bd1f52e4f283af14d
#
_entry.id   6c930d8f3510ed6bd1f52e4f283af14d
#
_cell.length_a   1.000
_cell.length_b   1.000
_cell.length_c   1.000
_cell.angle_alpha   90.00
_cell.angle_beta   90.00
_cell.angle_gamma   90.00
#
_symmetry.space_group_name_H-M   'P 1'
#
loop_
_entity.id
_entity.type
_entity.pdbx_description
1 polymer ?
#
loop_
_entity_poly.entity_id
_entity_poly.type
_entity_poly.pdbx_seq_one_letter_code
_entity_poly.pdbx_strand_id
1 'polypeptide(L)'
;MAISCRSRLLFAYSLACHLLLASSFTSPHRKRLHSGKAAATTCFSTATAPSSSENDQIYDLVVVGGGIGGMATAITVAKQQQTNNSKKILLLESEPSLGGRVRSDVTDDGFILDRGFAVFIKAYPQSQEMLDYDALGLNKFLPGARVKLRNREKLAAVSDPLRRRRDIIKAITSPVGSLRDKANLLPLFYTVITKDIQSLFDDKRETDTLSCLRSYNFSEEFISSFFAPFLEGIYLTPLSKQSSKMFYFVMKMFTVGSAALPIGGMQSVSDQLGQQVQDLGVEICLHSRVLSIQQQKQRLHADTSEKNEMFSVIVDNMERDEQQHISAKSVVVATEYNVARNLLQDIPELDSLKSLPKLSQRSVGCIYYAFQSPAPLEEPILLLNGEGQERRNTKEFPVNNICFPSIVHRSYAPDGYELCCVSLLENAIAEHDGNQASLDIAVRKQLSTWFPDFSSDIVDESKWVTKGFYLISNAQPTQFNEEGCANVHGGRDCTTFQGLAMPDGLFVAGDHMATATFNGALESGVNAGNAVNSFLSEK
;
A
#
# COMPACT_ATOMS: atom_id res chain seq x y z
N MET A 1 -39.07 -33.55 -4.79
CA MET A 1 -39.49 -32.13 -4.75
C MET A 1 -38.23 -31.26 -4.83
N ALA A 2 -37.91 -30.74 -6.00
CA ALA A 2 -36.71 -29.94 -6.24
C ALA A 2 -37.06 -28.49 -5.88
N ILE A 3 -36.57 -28.03 -4.74
CA ILE A 3 -36.59 -26.59 -4.40
C ILE A 3 -35.63 -25.89 -5.37
N SER A 4 -36.18 -24.93 -6.13
CA SER A 4 -35.45 -24.23 -7.19
C SER A 4 -34.15 -23.61 -6.65
N CYS A 5 -33.09 -23.65 -7.44
CA CYS A 5 -31.77 -23.08 -7.11
C CYS A 5 -31.86 -21.60 -6.66
N ARG A 6 -32.86 -20.85 -7.16
CA ARG A 6 -33.15 -19.47 -6.74
C ARG A 6 -33.58 -19.37 -5.27
N SER A 7 -34.37 -20.30 -4.78
CA SER A 7 -34.86 -20.29 -3.39
C SER A 7 -33.75 -20.60 -2.39
N ARG A 8 -32.81 -21.46 -2.77
CA ARG A 8 -31.62 -21.77 -1.94
C ARG A 8 -30.62 -20.60 -1.86
N LEU A 9 -30.44 -19.87 -2.96
CA LEU A 9 -29.60 -18.66 -2.97
C LEU A 9 -30.21 -17.56 -2.07
N LEU A 10 -31.51 -17.30 -2.17
CA LEU A 10 -32.18 -16.28 -1.34
C LEU A 10 -32.16 -16.64 0.14
N PHE A 11 -32.30 -17.93 0.48
CA PHE A 11 -32.23 -18.39 1.87
C PHE A 11 -30.80 -18.29 2.45
N ALA A 12 -29.75 -18.65 1.66
CA ALA A 12 -28.37 -18.53 2.07
C ALA A 12 -27.95 -17.06 2.23
N TYR A 13 -28.39 -16.16 1.35
CA TYR A 13 -28.18 -14.71 1.50
C TYR A 13 -28.89 -14.15 2.73
N SER A 14 -30.10 -14.61 3.04
CA SER A 14 -30.85 -14.21 4.24
C SER A 14 -30.14 -14.65 5.53
N LEU A 15 -29.60 -15.87 5.56
CA LEU A 15 -28.88 -16.40 6.72
C LEU A 15 -27.56 -15.68 6.97
N ALA A 16 -26.79 -15.35 5.91
CA ALA A 16 -25.59 -14.54 6.00
C ALA A 16 -25.87 -13.11 6.49
N CYS A 17 -27.02 -12.52 6.10
CA CYS A 17 -27.46 -11.22 6.60
C CYS A 17 -27.81 -11.24 8.09
N HIS A 18 -28.38 -12.34 8.61
CA HIS A 18 -28.69 -12.45 10.04
C HIS A 18 -27.46 -12.61 10.93
N LEU A 19 -26.42 -13.30 10.45
CA LEU A 19 -25.16 -13.45 11.18
C LEU A 19 -24.37 -12.14 11.28
N LEU A 20 -24.49 -11.24 10.29
CA LEU A 20 -23.85 -9.91 10.31
C LEU A 20 -24.58 -8.88 11.19
N LEU A 21 -25.85 -9.08 11.49
CA LEU A 21 -26.63 -8.19 12.37
C LEU A 21 -26.29 -8.37 13.86
N ALA A 22 -25.67 -9.47 14.23
CA ALA A 22 -25.29 -9.75 15.62
C ALA A 22 -23.97 -9.06 16.06
N SER A 23 -23.20 -8.48 15.15
CA SER A 23 -21.88 -7.87 15.44
C SER A 23 -21.83 -6.33 15.37
N SER A 24 -22.97 -5.65 15.16
CA SER A 24 -23.00 -4.19 14.98
C SER A 24 -23.83 -3.49 16.06
N PHE A 25 -23.34 -3.45 17.28
CA PHE A 25 -23.85 -2.53 18.30
C PHE A 25 -22.70 -1.94 19.10
N THR A 26 -22.34 -0.68 18.80
CA THR A 26 -21.98 0.40 19.71
C THR A 26 -21.79 1.67 18.86
N SER A 27 -22.62 2.51 18.92
CA SER A 27 -23.13 3.73 19.45
C SER A 27 -22.33 5.04 19.26
N PRO A 28 -23.01 6.19 19.34
CA PRO A 28 -22.75 7.33 18.47
C PRO A 28 -22.26 8.57 19.22
N HIS A 29 -21.48 9.43 18.55
CA HIS A 29 -21.49 10.86 18.86
C HIS A 29 -21.41 11.68 17.58
N ARG A 30 -22.55 12.33 17.25
CA ARG A 30 -22.59 13.42 16.28
C ARG A 30 -21.95 14.67 16.89
N LYS A 31 -20.87 15.16 16.28
CA LYS A 31 -20.47 16.57 16.40
C LYS A 31 -20.46 17.23 15.01
N ARG A 32 -20.87 18.51 15.00
CA ARG A 32 -21.10 19.34 13.82
C ARG A 32 -19.82 19.54 13.01
N LEU A 33 -19.96 19.44 11.69
CA LEU A 33 -18.95 19.81 10.70
C LEU A 33 -18.67 21.31 10.75
N HIS A 34 -17.42 21.67 10.96
CA HIS A 34 -16.86 22.95 10.53
C HIS A 34 -16.20 22.74 9.16
N SER A 35 -16.46 23.70 8.25
CA SER A 35 -15.87 23.76 6.92
C SER A 35 -14.33 23.80 7.02
N GLY A 36 -13.68 22.71 6.61
CA GLY A 36 -12.23 22.62 6.58
C GLY A 36 -11.66 23.41 5.40
N LYS A 37 -10.73 24.29 5.69
CA LYS A 37 -9.82 24.91 4.72
C LYS A 37 -8.95 23.79 4.11
N ALA A 38 -8.62 23.93 2.83
CA ALA A 38 -7.66 23.06 2.13
C ALA A 38 -6.38 22.92 2.99
N ALA A 39 -5.92 21.68 3.13
CA ALA A 39 -4.71 21.38 3.86
C ALA A 39 -3.52 22.06 3.16
N ALA A 40 -2.90 23.00 3.85
CA ALA A 40 -1.61 23.53 3.45
C ALA A 40 -0.59 22.38 3.59
N THR A 41 0.27 22.20 2.60
CA THR A 41 1.42 21.31 2.67
C THR A 41 2.17 21.61 3.97
N THR A 42 2.24 20.64 4.87
CA THR A 42 2.89 20.80 6.17
C THR A 42 4.39 20.87 5.91
N CYS A 43 4.96 22.08 6.02
CA CYS A 43 6.42 22.23 6.06
C CYS A 43 6.90 21.70 7.41
N PHE A 44 7.54 20.55 7.42
CA PHE A 44 8.16 20.01 8.62
C PHE A 44 9.32 20.92 9.06
N SER A 45 9.39 21.23 10.36
CA SER A 45 10.59 21.84 10.94
C SER A 45 11.70 20.80 10.88
N THR A 46 12.64 20.96 9.93
CA THR A 46 13.76 20.06 9.77
C THR A 46 14.92 20.53 10.61
N ALA A 47 15.47 19.66 11.44
CA ALA A 47 16.79 19.88 12.00
C ALA A 47 17.81 19.81 10.86
N THR A 48 18.77 20.69 10.85
CA THR A 48 19.99 20.52 10.04
C THR A 48 20.77 19.35 10.63
N ALA A 49 21.28 18.47 9.78
CA ALA A 49 22.16 17.40 10.26
C ALA A 49 23.26 17.99 11.15
N PRO A 50 23.63 17.33 12.29
CA PRO A 50 24.54 17.89 13.26
C PRO A 50 25.87 18.31 12.60
N SER A 51 26.36 19.50 12.95
CA SER A 51 27.61 20.03 12.39
C SER A 51 28.80 19.21 12.90
N SER A 52 29.92 19.24 12.16
CA SER A 52 31.16 18.50 12.47
C SER A 52 31.78 18.77 13.87
N SER A 53 31.30 19.79 14.58
CA SER A 53 31.69 20.11 15.96
C SER A 53 30.83 19.39 17.05
N GLU A 54 29.76 18.70 16.68
CA GLU A 54 28.88 17.90 17.56
C GLU A 54 29.15 16.38 17.45
N ASN A 55 30.34 16.00 17.01
CA ASN A 55 30.78 14.62 16.72
C ASN A 55 30.74 13.64 17.92
N ASP A 56 30.34 14.08 19.12
CA ASP A 56 30.23 13.24 20.31
C ASP A 56 28.79 12.84 20.66
N GLN A 57 27.79 13.23 19.84
CA GLN A 57 26.39 12.92 20.14
C GLN A 57 26.05 11.48 19.74
N ILE A 58 25.71 10.67 20.74
CA ILE A 58 25.23 9.29 20.55
C ILE A 58 23.72 9.28 20.58
N TYR A 59 23.09 8.74 19.52
CA TYR A 59 21.66 8.50 19.48
C TYR A 59 21.32 7.14 20.09
N ASP A 60 20.18 7.05 20.80
CA ASP A 60 19.67 5.77 21.27
C ASP A 60 19.13 4.95 20.09
N LEU A 61 18.52 5.63 19.11
CA LEU A 61 18.03 5.03 17.88
C LEU A 61 18.26 5.94 16.67
N VAL A 62 18.79 5.36 15.60
CA VAL A 62 18.75 5.94 14.24
C VAL A 62 17.82 5.12 13.37
N VAL A 63 16.80 5.77 12.79
CA VAL A 63 15.88 5.17 11.81
C VAL A 63 16.30 5.60 10.42
N VAL A 64 16.60 4.66 9.55
CA VAL A 64 17.03 4.88 8.16
C VAL A 64 15.85 4.70 7.22
N GLY A 65 15.31 5.80 6.70
CA GLY A 65 14.15 5.86 5.82
C GLY A 65 12.91 6.43 6.50
N GLY A 66 12.41 7.55 5.98
CA GLY A 66 11.22 8.27 6.44
C GLY A 66 9.91 7.80 5.79
N GLY A 67 9.89 6.56 5.29
CA GLY A 67 8.66 5.92 4.81
C GLY A 67 7.73 5.50 5.96
N ILE A 68 6.60 4.91 5.63
CA ILE A 68 5.56 4.51 6.60
C ILE A 68 6.11 3.61 7.71
N GLY A 69 6.95 2.63 7.38
CA GLY A 69 7.57 1.73 8.37
C GLY A 69 8.52 2.46 9.31
N GLY A 70 9.35 3.37 8.79
CA GLY A 70 10.29 4.15 9.60
C GLY A 70 9.57 5.11 10.54
N MET A 71 8.56 5.82 10.06
CA MET A 71 7.74 6.69 10.91
C MET A 71 7.02 5.89 12.00
N ALA A 72 6.46 4.74 11.67
CA ALA A 72 5.82 3.85 12.65
C ALA A 72 6.81 3.37 13.73
N THR A 73 8.04 3.04 13.34
CA THR A 73 9.13 2.69 14.26
C THR A 73 9.42 3.84 15.22
N ALA A 74 9.69 5.03 14.68
CA ALA A 74 10.03 6.22 15.46
C ALA A 74 8.91 6.59 16.45
N ILE A 75 7.65 6.58 16.00
CA ILE A 75 6.46 6.82 16.83
C ILE A 75 6.38 5.79 17.97
N THR A 76 6.58 4.52 17.68
CA THR A 76 6.46 3.43 18.66
C THR A 76 7.53 3.55 19.75
N VAL A 77 8.77 3.84 19.38
CA VAL A 77 9.87 4.03 20.34
C VAL A 77 9.64 5.28 21.16
N ALA A 78 9.24 6.39 20.53
CA ALA A 78 9.04 7.66 21.22
C ALA A 78 7.83 7.65 22.17
N LYS A 79 6.72 6.99 21.84
CA LYS A 79 5.54 6.88 22.72
C LYS A 79 5.83 6.17 24.04
N GLN A 80 6.71 5.20 24.06
CA GLN A 80 7.05 4.48 25.30
C GLN A 80 7.96 5.30 26.23
N GLN A 81 8.57 6.40 25.73
CA GLN A 81 9.43 7.28 26.53
C GLN A 81 8.70 8.15 27.54
N GLN A 82 7.41 8.44 27.32
CA GLN A 82 6.63 9.32 28.20
C GLN A 82 6.58 8.87 29.67
N THR A 83 7.11 7.69 29.99
CA THR A 83 7.15 7.13 31.32
C THR A 83 8.51 7.16 32.02
N ASN A 84 9.67 7.14 31.27
CA ASN A 84 11.03 7.13 31.88
C ASN A 84 12.10 7.49 30.85
N ASN A 85 12.91 8.53 31.12
CA ASN A 85 14.08 9.00 30.36
C ASN A 85 13.85 9.30 28.86
N SER A 86 14.16 10.55 28.45
CA SER A 86 14.08 10.99 27.05
C SER A 86 15.16 10.31 26.22
N LYS A 87 14.80 9.36 25.34
CA LYS A 87 15.72 8.75 24.36
C LYS A 87 15.95 9.72 23.21
N LYS A 88 17.17 9.79 22.70
CA LYS A 88 17.50 10.56 21.50
C LYS A 88 17.25 9.71 20.25
N ILE A 89 16.25 10.10 19.45
CA ILE A 89 15.85 9.39 18.24
C ILE A 89 16.09 10.29 17.03
N LEU A 90 16.76 9.77 16.01
CA LEU A 90 16.99 10.44 14.73
C LEU A 90 16.35 9.64 13.60
N LEU A 91 15.58 10.30 12.74
CA LEU A 91 15.03 9.75 11.52
C LEU A 91 15.69 10.41 10.31
N LEU A 92 16.32 9.60 9.47
CA LEU A 92 17.04 10.02 8.26
C LEU A 92 16.20 9.69 7.01
N GLU A 93 15.97 10.67 6.14
CA GLU A 93 15.28 10.51 4.86
C GLU A 93 16.10 11.14 3.72
N SER A 94 16.29 10.42 2.64
CA SER A 94 17.04 10.90 1.46
C SER A 94 16.28 11.91 0.62
N GLU A 95 14.96 11.85 0.65
CA GLU A 95 14.08 12.71 -0.15
C GLU A 95 13.75 14.02 0.59
N PRO A 96 13.21 15.04 -0.13
CA PRO A 96 12.82 16.31 0.47
C PRO A 96 11.55 16.23 1.36
N SER A 97 10.89 15.08 1.45
CA SER A 97 9.70 14.88 2.25
C SER A 97 9.55 13.45 2.74
N LEU A 98 8.85 13.27 3.85
CA LEU A 98 8.50 11.97 4.40
C LEU A 98 7.41 11.28 3.56
N GLY A 99 7.27 9.95 3.75
CA GLY A 99 6.19 9.14 3.18
C GLY A 99 6.66 8.02 2.25
N GLY A 100 7.83 8.13 1.66
CA GLY A 100 8.37 7.12 0.75
C GLY A 100 7.45 6.93 -0.47
N ARG A 101 6.85 5.74 -0.61
CA ARG A 101 5.91 5.39 -1.70
C ARG A 101 4.48 5.90 -1.48
N VAL A 102 4.13 6.35 -0.28
CA VAL A 102 2.79 6.88 0.05
C VAL A 102 2.82 8.40 -0.05
N ARG A 103 2.69 8.90 -1.27
CA ARG A 103 2.83 10.33 -1.61
C ARG A 103 1.82 10.75 -2.66
N SER A 104 1.54 12.06 -2.68
CA SER A 104 0.75 12.72 -3.73
C SER A 104 1.44 14.00 -4.14
N ASP A 105 1.28 14.38 -5.40
CA ASP A 105 1.69 15.69 -5.92
C ASP A 105 0.45 16.55 -6.12
N VAL A 106 0.59 17.85 -5.86
CA VAL A 106 -0.45 18.84 -6.15
C VAL A 106 0.05 19.68 -7.32
N THR A 107 -0.72 19.70 -8.41
CA THR A 107 -0.38 20.52 -9.58
C THR A 107 -0.65 22.01 -9.31
N ASP A 108 0.00 22.90 -10.06
CA ASP A 108 -0.18 24.36 -9.92
C ASP A 108 -1.64 24.79 -10.14
N ASP A 109 -2.39 24.05 -10.94
CA ASP A 109 -3.82 24.27 -11.19
C ASP A 109 -4.74 23.47 -10.26
N GLY A 110 -4.21 22.87 -9.18
CA GLY A 110 -4.95 22.35 -8.02
C GLY A 110 -5.46 20.92 -8.12
N PHE A 111 -4.96 20.09 -9.05
CA PHE A 111 -5.25 18.65 -9.05
C PHE A 111 -4.36 17.92 -8.07
N ILE A 112 -4.92 16.90 -7.38
CA ILE A 112 -4.16 16.01 -6.50
C ILE A 112 -3.91 14.69 -7.24
N LEU A 113 -2.64 14.32 -7.39
CA LEU A 113 -2.18 13.15 -8.10
C LEU A 113 -1.44 12.22 -7.14
N ASP A 114 -2.04 11.10 -6.76
CA ASP A 114 -1.36 10.09 -5.96
C ASP A 114 -0.24 9.43 -6.79
N ARG A 115 0.92 9.20 -6.21
CA ARG A 115 2.02 8.51 -6.89
C ARG A 115 1.74 7.02 -6.99
N GLY A 116 1.10 6.62 -8.08
CA GLY A 116 0.55 5.29 -8.33
C GLY A 116 -0.96 5.23 -8.18
N PHE A 117 -1.56 4.09 -8.56
CA PHE A 117 -2.99 3.86 -8.31
C PHE A 117 -3.19 3.48 -6.86
N ALA A 118 -3.58 4.42 -6.03
CA ALA A 118 -3.68 4.24 -4.59
C ALA A 118 -5.13 4.20 -4.10
N VAL A 119 -5.38 3.36 -3.10
CA VAL A 119 -6.66 3.25 -2.39
C VAL A 119 -6.39 2.97 -0.92
N PHE A 120 -6.99 3.76 -0.03
CA PHE A 120 -6.91 3.56 1.40
C PHE A 120 -7.96 2.54 1.89
N ILE A 121 -7.53 1.48 2.57
CA ILE A 121 -8.44 0.45 3.10
C ILE A 121 -8.70 0.71 4.59
N LYS A 122 -9.93 1.10 4.93
CA LYS A 122 -10.31 1.48 6.30
C LYS A 122 -10.26 0.35 7.33
N ALA A 123 -10.25 -0.91 6.89
CA ALA A 123 -10.23 -2.08 7.77
C ALA A 123 -8.82 -2.50 8.21
N TYR A 124 -7.78 -1.85 7.72
CA TYR A 124 -6.42 -2.18 8.11
C TYR A 124 -6.20 -1.96 9.61
N PRO A 125 -5.88 -3.03 10.39
CA PRO A 125 -5.84 -2.92 11.85
C PRO A 125 -4.83 -1.88 12.34
N GLN A 126 -3.60 -1.94 11.82
CA GLN A 126 -2.54 -1.04 12.26
C GLN A 126 -2.80 0.42 11.89
N SER A 127 -3.50 0.65 10.76
CA SER A 127 -3.93 2.00 10.37
C SER A 127 -4.95 2.58 11.34
N GLN A 128 -5.88 1.74 11.84
CA GLN A 128 -6.89 2.18 12.82
C GLN A 128 -6.28 2.60 14.16
N GLU A 129 -5.15 2.00 14.53
CA GLU A 129 -4.45 2.30 15.78
C GLU A 129 -3.57 3.56 15.68
N MET A 130 -3.02 3.84 14.49
CA MET A 130 -2.01 4.88 14.32
C MET A 130 -2.54 6.17 13.70
N LEU A 131 -3.70 6.15 13.03
CA LEU A 131 -4.22 7.27 12.24
C LEU A 131 -5.57 7.77 12.75
N ASP A 132 -5.74 9.08 12.74
CA ASP A 132 -7.03 9.75 12.92
C ASP A 132 -7.78 9.82 11.58
N TYR A 133 -8.77 8.95 11.42
CA TYR A 133 -9.57 8.84 10.20
C TYR A 133 -10.52 10.03 9.98
N ASP A 134 -10.93 10.71 11.05
CA ASP A 134 -11.77 11.90 10.95
C ASP A 134 -10.97 13.08 10.40
N ALA A 135 -9.72 13.24 10.86
CA ALA A 135 -8.80 14.25 10.35
C ALA A 135 -8.40 14.00 8.88
N LEU A 136 -8.31 12.74 8.45
CA LEU A 136 -8.03 12.38 7.06
C LEU A 136 -9.20 12.67 6.10
N GLY A 137 -10.42 12.91 6.60
CA GLY A 137 -11.57 13.24 5.77
C GLY A 137 -11.89 12.19 4.71
N LEU A 138 -11.88 10.90 5.07
CA LEU A 138 -11.96 9.77 4.14
C LEU A 138 -13.30 9.64 3.43
N ASN A 139 -13.36 9.85 2.12
CA ASN A 139 -14.51 9.54 1.27
C ASN A 139 -14.42 8.13 0.69
N LYS A 140 -15.53 7.39 0.77
CA LYS A 140 -15.59 5.95 0.44
C LYS A 140 -15.93 5.71 -1.02
N PHE A 141 -15.30 4.70 -1.59
CA PHE A 141 -15.80 4.04 -2.79
C PHE A 141 -17.11 3.30 -2.50
N LEU A 142 -17.97 3.20 -3.49
CA LEU A 142 -19.12 2.30 -3.44
C LEU A 142 -18.63 0.84 -3.43
N PRO A 143 -19.24 -0.03 -2.60
CA PRO A 143 -18.89 -1.45 -2.59
C PRO A 143 -19.26 -2.13 -3.90
N GLY A 144 -18.27 -2.82 -4.49
CA GLY A 144 -18.40 -3.47 -5.79
C GLY A 144 -17.50 -2.85 -6.84
N ALA A 145 -17.79 -3.13 -8.11
CA ALA A 145 -17.06 -2.62 -9.27
C ALA A 145 -17.97 -2.46 -10.49
N ARG A 146 -17.60 -1.57 -11.41
CA ARG A 146 -18.03 -1.64 -12.79
C ARG A 146 -17.03 -2.48 -13.57
N VAL A 147 -17.50 -3.23 -14.56
CA VAL A 147 -16.66 -4.12 -15.37
C VAL A 147 -16.94 -3.87 -16.84
N LYS A 148 -15.93 -3.52 -17.62
CA LYS A 148 -16.00 -3.51 -19.06
C LYS A 148 -15.83 -4.93 -19.57
N LEU A 149 -16.88 -5.49 -20.14
CA LEU A 149 -16.85 -6.80 -20.76
C LEU A 149 -16.64 -6.71 -22.27
N ARG A 150 -15.92 -7.69 -22.83
CA ARG A 150 -15.77 -7.85 -24.28
C ARG A 150 -17.13 -7.96 -24.93
N ASN A 151 -17.31 -7.32 -26.06
CA ASN A 151 -18.55 -7.33 -26.87
C ASN A 151 -19.80 -6.77 -26.16
N ARG A 152 -19.63 -5.93 -25.14
CA ARG A 152 -20.74 -5.20 -24.51
C ARG A 152 -20.46 -3.70 -24.51
N GLU A 153 -21.43 -2.93 -25.00
CA GLU A 153 -21.33 -1.46 -24.96
C GLU A 153 -21.42 -0.94 -23.53
N LYS A 154 -22.41 -1.45 -22.77
CA LYS A 154 -22.65 -0.99 -21.40
C LYS A 154 -21.76 -1.68 -20.39
N LEU A 155 -21.29 -0.90 -19.41
CA LEU A 155 -20.55 -1.40 -18.27
C LEU A 155 -21.43 -2.31 -17.39
N ALA A 156 -20.93 -3.50 -17.10
CA ALA A 156 -21.59 -4.43 -16.19
C ALA A 156 -21.34 -4.02 -14.73
N ALA A 157 -22.30 -4.30 -13.84
CA ALA A 157 -22.16 -4.03 -12.42
C ALA A 157 -21.85 -5.31 -11.65
N VAL A 158 -20.83 -5.27 -10.80
CA VAL A 158 -20.62 -6.24 -9.71
C VAL A 158 -20.90 -5.50 -8.43
N SER A 159 -22.02 -5.82 -7.78
CA SER A 159 -22.43 -5.20 -6.52
C SER A 159 -22.23 -6.14 -5.35
N ASP A 160 -21.84 -5.60 -4.21
CA ASP A 160 -21.79 -6.32 -2.94
C ASP A 160 -23.19 -6.35 -2.32
N PRO A 161 -23.91 -7.46 -2.41
CA PRO A 161 -25.29 -7.54 -1.93
C PRO A 161 -25.41 -7.51 -0.40
N LEU A 162 -24.31 -7.76 0.32
CA LEU A 162 -24.30 -7.71 1.79
C LEU A 162 -24.35 -6.25 2.28
N ARG A 163 -23.68 -5.35 1.56
CA ARG A 163 -23.63 -3.92 1.90
C ARG A 163 -24.63 -3.07 1.12
N ARG A 164 -25.07 -3.53 -0.08
CA ARG A 164 -26.04 -2.85 -0.95
C ARG A 164 -27.24 -3.72 -1.20
N ARG A 165 -28.08 -3.92 -0.18
CA ARG A 165 -29.27 -4.79 -0.25
C ARG A 165 -30.22 -4.45 -1.42
N ARG A 166 -30.31 -3.18 -1.82
CA ARG A 166 -31.12 -2.73 -2.97
C ARG A 166 -30.60 -3.26 -4.31
N ASP A 167 -29.31 -3.65 -4.38
CA ASP A 167 -28.67 -4.13 -5.59
C ASP A 167 -28.60 -5.67 -5.69
N ILE A 168 -29.28 -6.41 -4.80
CA ILE A 168 -29.29 -7.89 -4.83
C ILE A 168 -29.75 -8.41 -6.19
N ILE A 169 -30.81 -7.84 -6.76
CA ILE A 169 -31.34 -8.24 -8.07
C ILE A 169 -30.28 -7.95 -9.15
N LYS A 170 -29.64 -6.78 -9.12
CA LYS A 170 -28.57 -6.41 -10.05
C LYS A 170 -27.36 -7.33 -9.93
N ALA A 171 -26.98 -7.72 -8.70
CA ALA A 171 -25.89 -8.66 -8.48
C ALA A 171 -26.20 -10.05 -9.07
N ILE A 172 -27.41 -10.56 -8.88
CA ILE A 172 -27.84 -11.85 -9.43
C ILE A 172 -27.95 -11.82 -10.96
N THR A 173 -28.47 -10.74 -11.53
CA THR A 173 -28.70 -10.60 -12.98
C THR A 173 -27.48 -10.05 -13.72
N SER A 174 -26.42 -9.65 -13.04
CA SER A 174 -25.18 -9.17 -13.66
C SER A 174 -24.64 -10.23 -14.65
N PRO A 175 -24.14 -9.80 -15.80
CA PRO A 175 -23.51 -10.70 -16.76
C PRO A 175 -22.09 -11.15 -16.33
N VAL A 176 -21.54 -10.57 -15.26
CA VAL A 176 -20.21 -10.94 -14.74
C VAL A 176 -20.36 -12.23 -13.92
N GLY A 177 -19.77 -13.29 -14.41
CA GLY A 177 -19.87 -14.62 -13.83
C GLY A 177 -21.24 -15.30 -13.95
N SER A 178 -21.24 -16.61 -13.94
CA SER A 178 -22.45 -17.45 -13.96
C SER A 178 -23.17 -17.44 -12.61
N LEU A 179 -24.38 -17.98 -12.55
CA LEU A 179 -25.10 -18.20 -11.27
C LEU A 179 -24.32 -19.14 -10.35
N ARG A 180 -23.57 -20.09 -10.93
CA ARG A 180 -22.69 -21.00 -10.17
C ARG A 180 -21.53 -20.25 -9.54
N ASP A 181 -20.88 -19.35 -10.28
CA ASP A 181 -19.80 -18.50 -9.74
C ASP A 181 -20.30 -17.65 -8.57
N LYS A 182 -21.47 -17.05 -8.71
CA LYS A 182 -22.09 -16.24 -7.63
C LYS A 182 -22.42 -17.08 -6.40
N ALA A 183 -22.86 -18.33 -6.57
CA ALA A 183 -23.07 -19.25 -5.45
C ALA A 183 -21.74 -19.63 -4.77
N ASN A 184 -20.67 -19.82 -5.55
CA ASN A 184 -19.34 -20.15 -5.05
C ASN A 184 -18.65 -19.01 -4.28
N LEU A 185 -19.16 -17.76 -4.37
CA LEU A 185 -18.71 -16.68 -3.49
C LEU A 185 -19.11 -16.90 -2.02
N LEU A 186 -20.17 -17.65 -1.73
CA LEU A 186 -20.65 -17.86 -0.36
C LEU A 186 -19.64 -18.56 0.55
N PRO A 187 -19.04 -19.72 0.17
CA PRO A 187 -18.01 -20.37 0.98
C PRO A 187 -16.75 -19.51 1.12
N LEU A 188 -16.38 -18.71 0.11
CA LEU A 188 -15.28 -17.77 0.21
C LEU A 188 -15.58 -16.69 1.27
N PHE A 189 -16.74 -16.03 1.19
CA PHE A 189 -17.15 -15.02 2.17
C PHE A 189 -17.28 -15.61 3.57
N TYR A 190 -17.80 -16.82 3.71
CA TYR A 190 -17.84 -17.51 5.00
C TYR A 190 -16.43 -17.65 5.58
N THR A 191 -15.46 -18.10 4.80
CA THR A 191 -14.07 -18.26 5.24
C THR A 191 -13.45 -16.93 5.69
N VAL A 192 -13.59 -15.86 4.87
CA VAL A 192 -12.95 -14.57 5.19
C VAL A 192 -13.63 -13.82 6.34
N ILE A 193 -14.92 -14.06 6.59
CA ILE A 193 -15.63 -13.44 7.71
C ILE A 193 -15.31 -14.16 9.03
N THR A 194 -15.32 -15.49 9.03
CA THR A 194 -15.22 -16.28 10.27
C THR A 194 -13.80 -16.47 10.79
N LYS A 195 -12.80 -16.60 9.91
CA LYS A 195 -11.40 -16.73 10.32
C LYS A 195 -10.83 -15.37 10.69
N ASP A 196 -10.10 -15.26 11.79
CA ASP A 196 -9.27 -14.09 12.10
C ASP A 196 -8.04 -14.01 11.16
N ILE A 197 -7.36 -12.86 11.16
CA ILE A 197 -6.22 -12.61 10.26
C ILE A 197 -5.08 -13.60 10.53
N GLN A 198 -4.77 -13.86 11.80
CA GLN A 198 -3.69 -14.78 12.18
C GLN A 198 -3.97 -16.19 11.65
N SER A 199 -5.19 -16.70 11.86
CA SER A 199 -5.61 -18.01 11.34
C SER A 199 -5.53 -18.13 9.81
N LEU A 200 -5.74 -17.02 9.09
CA LEU A 200 -5.57 -17.00 7.62
C LEU A 200 -4.10 -17.14 7.21
N PHE A 201 -3.17 -16.56 7.97
CA PHE A 201 -1.75 -16.67 7.71
C PHE A 201 -1.12 -17.97 8.23
N ASP A 202 -1.64 -18.55 9.31
CA ASP A 202 -1.13 -19.79 9.90
C ASP A 202 -1.57 -21.06 9.13
N ASP A 203 -2.51 -20.94 8.18
CA ASP A 203 -2.92 -22.09 7.36
C ASP A 203 -1.73 -22.64 6.56
N LYS A 204 -1.37 -23.90 6.83
CA LYS A 204 -0.23 -24.58 6.19
C LYS A 204 -0.46 -24.91 4.72
N ARG A 205 -1.70 -24.79 4.23
CA ARG A 205 -2.08 -25.08 2.84
C ARG A 205 -1.99 -23.81 2.00
N GLU A 206 -0.77 -23.32 1.81
CA GLU A 206 -0.51 -22.19 0.93
C GLU A 206 -0.44 -22.68 -0.53
N THR A 207 -1.18 -21.99 -1.40
CA THR A 207 -1.14 -22.16 -2.85
C THR A 207 -1.01 -20.79 -3.50
N ASP A 208 -0.85 -20.72 -4.80
CA ASP A 208 -1.05 -19.48 -5.51
C ASP A 208 -2.54 -19.08 -5.54
N THR A 209 -2.81 -17.78 -5.75
CA THR A 209 -4.17 -17.23 -5.76
C THR A 209 -5.04 -17.83 -6.86
N LEU A 210 -4.49 -18.09 -8.05
CA LEU A 210 -5.23 -18.68 -9.17
C LEU A 210 -5.71 -20.08 -8.84
N SER A 211 -4.81 -20.94 -8.31
CA SER A 211 -5.15 -22.27 -7.83
C SER A 211 -6.19 -22.25 -6.71
N CYS A 212 -6.07 -21.28 -5.80
CA CYS A 212 -7.05 -21.06 -4.74
C CYS A 212 -8.45 -20.74 -5.31
N LEU A 213 -8.55 -19.81 -6.26
CA LEU A 213 -9.83 -19.46 -6.91
C LEU A 213 -10.44 -20.65 -7.64
N ARG A 214 -9.63 -21.43 -8.35
CA ARG A 214 -10.06 -22.67 -9.02
C ARG A 214 -10.58 -23.70 -8.02
N SER A 215 -10.00 -23.81 -6.82
CA SER A 215 -10.48 -24.70 -5.76
C SER A 215 -11.88 -24.36 -5.25
N TYR A 216 -12.31 -23.11 -5.37
CA TYR A 216 -13.68 -22.67 -5.14
C TYR A 216 -14.62 -22.95 -6.33
N ASN A 217 -14.12 -23.59 -7.40
CA ASN A 217 -14.87 -23.85 -8.64
C ASN A 217 -15.40 -22.60 -9.35
N PHE A 218 -14.67 -21.49 -9.27
CA PHE A 218 -14.94 -20.32 -10.13
C PHE A 218 -14.58 -20.65 -11.58
N SER A 219 -15.39 -20.16 -12.52
CA SER A 219 -15.11 -20.29 -13.94
C SER A 219 -13.94 -19.42 -14.38
N GLU A 220 -13.19 -19.87 -15.40
CA GLU A 220 -12.08 -19.07 -15.96
C GLU A 220 -12.56 -17.72 -16.50
N GLU A 221 -13.80 -17.65 -17.02
CA GLU A 221 -14.43 -16.42 -17.46
C GLU A 221 -14.61 -15.44 -16.28
N PHE A 222 -15.11 -15.92 -15.14
CA PHE A 222 -15.28 -15.08 -13.95
C PHE A 222 -13.94 -14.66 -13.35
N ILE A 223 -12.97 -15.56 -13.31
CA ILE A 223 -11.61 -15.25 -12.85
C ILE A 223 -11.00 -14.16 -13.74
N SER A 224 -11.05 -14.31 -15.07
CA SER A 224 -10.41 -13.39 -16.01
C SER A 224 -11.11 -12.03 -16.12
N SER A 225 -12.45 -11.99 -15.96
CA SER A 225 -13.23 -10.76 -16.11
C SER A 225 -13.38 -9.95 -14.82
N PHE A 226 -13.23 -10.57 -13.65
CA PHE A 226 -13.42 -9.90 -12.37
C PHE A 226 -12.22 -10.02 -11.43
N PHE A 227 -11.85 -11.26 -11.01
CA PHE A 227 -10.80 -11.42 -10.01
C PHE A 227 -9.44 -10.96 -10.52
N ALA A 228 -9.07 -11.28 -11.75
CA ALA A 228 -7.78 -10.93 -12.29
C ALA A 228 -7.60 -9.39 -12.40
N PRO A 229 -8.45 -8.60 -13.08
CA PRO A 229 -8.24 -7.16 -13.16
C PRO A 229 -8.33 -6.47 -11.78
N PHE A 230 -9.08 -7.03 -10.83
CA PHE A 230 -9.18 -6.51 -9.48
C PHE A 230 -7.93 -6.80 -8.65
N LEU A 231 -7.54 -8.06 -8.55
CA LEU A 231 -6.47 -8.49 -7.67
C LEU A 231 -5.07 -8.21 -8.23
N GLU A 232 -4.88 -8.37 -9.55
CA GLU A 232 -3.60 -8.03 -10.20
C GLU A 232 -3.30 -6.53 -10.11
N GLY A 233 -4.34 -5.68 -10.09
CA GLY A 233 -4.18 -4.25 -9.80
C GLY A 233 -3.72 -3.95 -8.37
N ILE A 234 -4.00 -4.84 -7.42
CA ILE A 234 -3.54 -4.72 -6.02
C ILE A 234 -2.15 -5.35 -5.85
N TYR A 235 -1.94 -6.51 -6.46
CA TYR A 235 -0.72 -7.30 -6.27
C TYR A 235 0.41 -6.92 -7.23
N LEU A 236 0.10 -6.19 -8.29
CA LEU A 236 1.02 -5.80 -9.37
C LEU A 236 1.68 -7.01 -10.04
N THR A 237 1.03 -8.17 -10.01
CA THR A 237 1.55 -9.44 -10.54
C THR A 237 0.38 -10.36 -10.91
N PRO A 238 0.59 -11.32 -11.83
CA PRO A 238 -0.41 -12.34 -12.15
C PRO A 238 -0.85 -13.14 -10.92
N LEU A 239 -2.10 -13.59 -10.90
CA LEU A 239 -2.67 -14.36 -9.79
C LEU A 239 -1.89 -15.64 -9.46
N SER A 240 -1.24 -16.26 -10.46
CA SER A 240 -0.39 -17.45 -10.30
C SER A 240 0.93 -17.17 -9.57
N LYS A 241 1.30 -15.90 -9.41
CA LYS A 241 2.52 -15.46 -8.73
C LYS A 241 2.24 -14.73 -7.41
N GLN A 242 1.06 -14.93 -6.83
CA GLN A 242 0.70 -14.35 -5.55
C GLN A 242 0.08 -15.38 -4.61
N SER A 243 0.47 -15.31 -3.33
CA SER A 243 0.01 -16.21 -2.28
C SER A 243 -1.50 -16.16 -2.05
N SER A 244 -2.10 -17.34 -1.84
CA SER A 244 -3.50 -17.46 -1.40
C SER A 244 -3.75 -16.84 -0.02
N LYS A 245 -2.75 -16.76 0.84
CA LYS A 245 -2.87 -16.08 2.14
C LYS A 245 -3.12 -14.59 1.96
N MET A 246 -2.38 -13.95 1.05
CA MET A 246 -2.63 -12.56 0.68
C MET A 246 -4.00 -12.37 0.03
N PHE A 247 -4.45 -13.32 -0.77
CA PHE A 247 -5.82 -13.29 -1.32
C PHE A 247 -6.87 -13.27 -0.20
N TYR A 248 -6.79 -14.17 0.76
CA TYR A 248 -7.73 -14.18 1.89
C TYR A 248 -7.64 -12.91 2.72
N PHE A 249 -6.44 -12.40 2.99
CA PHE A 249 -6.25 -11.16 3.72
C PHE A 249 -6.91 -9.98 3.01
N VAL A 250 -6.62 -9.77 1.72
CA VAL A 250 -7.20 -8.69 0.92
C VAL A 250 -8.72 -8.82 0.84
N MET A 251 -9.24 -10.02 0.57
CA MET A 251 -10.70 -10.27 0.52
C MET A 251 -11.36 -9.97 1.88
N LYS A 252 -10.69 -10.33 3.00
CA LYS A 252 -11.18 -9.99 4.33
C LYS A 252 -11.24 -8.48 4.54
N MET A 253 -10.17 -7.77 4.21
CA MET A 253 -10.10 -6.31 4.39
C MET A 253 -11.18 -5.58 3.57
N PHE A 254 -11.44 -6.01 2.34
CA PHE A 254 -12.53 -5.46 1.53
C PHE A 254 -13.92 -5.89 2.03
N THR A 255 -14.06 -7.06 2.65
CA THR A 255 -15.34 -7.54 3.17
C THR A 255 -15.75 -6.83 4.46
N VAL A 256 -14.81 -6.60 5.39
CA VAL A 256 -15.11 -5.98 6.69
C VAL A 256 -14.94 -4.46 6.69
N GLY A 257 -14.24 -3.90 5.71
CA GLY A 257 -13.98 -2.47 5.57
C GLY A 257 -14.48 -1.86 4.27
N SER A 258 -14.00 -0.69 3.98
CA SER A 258 -14.27 0.03 2.72
C SER A 258 -12.98 0.64 2.17
N ALA A 259 -12.90 0.70 0.84
CA ALA A 259 -11.93 1.52 0.14
C ALA A 259 -12.32 3.00 0.27
N ALA A 260 -11.34 3.89 0.35
CA ALA A 260 -11.56 5.33 0.47
C ALA A 260 -10.39 6.12 -0.12
N LEU A 261 -10.61 7.41 -0.32
CA LEU A 261 -9.55 8.39 -0.61
C LEU A 261 -9.54 9.48 0.47
N PRO A 262 -8.37 9.92 0.93
CA PRO A 262 -8.23 11.03 1.86
C PRO A 262 -8.45 12.40 1.18
N ILE A 263 -8.83 13.43 1.94
CA ILE A 263 -9.09 14.78 1.43
C ILE A 263 -7.86 15.43 0.78
N GLY A 264 -6.67 15.17 1.28
CA GLY A 264 -5.40 15.73 0.78
C GLY A 264 -4.58 14.75 -0.07
N GLY A 265 -5.21 13.71 -0.65
CA GLY A 265 -4.48 12.62 -1.29
C GLY A 265 -3.80 11.69 -0.29
N MET A 266 -3.12 10.68 -0.79
CA MET A 266 -2.38 9.73 0.06
C MET A 266 -1.27 10.39 0.86
N GLN A 267 -0.74 11.54 0.42
CA GLN A 267 0.25 12.34 1.16
C GLN A 267 -0.25 12.71 2.55
N SER A 268 -1.54 13.03 2.72
CA SER A 268 -2.09 13.41 4.04
C SER A 268 -1.96 12.32 5.10
N VAL A 269 -1.87 11.06 4.70
CA VAL A 269 -1.58 9.94 5.60
C VAL A 269 -0.14 10.01 6.10
N SER A 270 0.81 10.27 5.20
CA SER A 270 2.22 10.45 5.54
C SER A 270 2.45 11.70 6.37
N ASP A 271 1.77 12.79 6.05
CA ASP A 271 1.85 14.05 6.79
C ASP A 271 1.36 13.88 8.24
N GLN A 272 0.27 13.14 8.43
CA GLN A 272 -0.26 12.86 9.78
C GLN A 272 0.72 12.02 10.62
N LEU A 273 1.39 11.02 10.04
CA LEU A 273 2.43 10.26 10.72
C LEU A 273 3.68 11.12 10.99
N GLY A 274 4.10 11.91 10.00
CA GLY A 274 5.24 12.84 10.15
C GLY A 274 4.99 13.86 11.25
N GLN A 275 3.78 14.40 11.36
CA GLN A 275 3.40 15.30 12.44
C GLN A 275 3.49 14.61 13.81
N GLN A 276 3.02 13.36 13.93
CA GLN A 276 3.19 12.59 15.17
C GLN A 276 4.67 12.37 15.53
N VAL A 277 5.54 12.11 14.54
CA VAL A 277 6.98 11.97 14.76
C VAL A 277 7.56 13.26 15.35
N GLN A 278 7.20 14.43 14.81
CA GLN A 278 7.64 15.73 15.32
C GLN A 278 7.09 16.04 16.72
N ASP A 279 5.79 15.83 16.93
CA ASP A 279 5.12 16.11 18.22
C ASP A 279 5.72 15.28 19.36
N LEU A 280 6.29 14.10 19.04
CA LEU A 280 6.99 13.22 19.98
C LEU A 280 8.47 13.61 20.20
N GLY A 281 8.96 14.68 19.56
CA GLY A 281 10.31 15.19 19.74
C GLY A 281 11.40 14.37 19.03
N VAL A 282 11.04 13.59 18.02
CA VAL A 282 12.01 12.87 17.17
C VAL A 282 12.68 13.86 16.24
N GLU A 283 14.00 13.81 16.17
CA GLU A 283 14.78 14.61 15.21
C GLU A 283 14.62 14.05 13.80
N ILE A 284 14.30 14.91 12.82
CA ILE A 284 14.11 14.53 11.41
C ILE A 284 15.13 15.24 10.55
N CYS A 285 15.93 14.48 9.79
CA CYS A 285 16.83 15.01 8.78
C CYS A 285 16.41 14.53 7.40
N LEU A 286 15.90 15.45 6.58
CA LEU A 286 15.64 15.24 5.16
C LEU A 286 16.91 15.42 4.34
N HIS A 287 16.88 15.09 3.04
CA HIS A 287 18.03 15.16 2.15
C HIS A 287 19.28 14.44 2.67
N SER A 288 19.07 13.42 3.52
CA SER A 288 20.12 12.72 4.26
C SER A 288 20.15 11.26 3.83
N ARG A 289 21.00 10.96 2.85
CA ARG A 289 21.15 9.61 2.31
C ARG A 289 22.15 8.80 3.13
N VAL A 290 21.69 7.70 3.71
CA VAL A 290 22.60 6.75 4.36
C VAL A 290 23.35 5.96 3.29
N LEU A 291 24.67 5.99 3.37
CA LEU A 291 25.59 5.31 2.46
C LEU A 291 26.00 3.93 2.98
N SER A 292 26.28 3.83 4.29
CA SER A 292 26.67 2.57 4.93
C SER A 292 26.38 2.58 6.43
N ILE A 293 26.30 1.37 7.00
CA ILE A 293 26.16 1.12 8.43
C ILE A 293 27.31 0.21 8.84
N GLN A 294 28.07 0.64 9.85
CA GLN A 294 29.23 -0.09 10.34
C GLN A 294 29.07 -0.39 11.82
N GLN A 295 29.32 -1.62 12.20
CA GLN A 295 29.35 -2.01 13.62
C GLN A 295 30.70 -1.62 14.23
N GLN A 296 30.68 -0.89 15.33
CA GLN A 296 31.87 -0.49 16.07
C GLN A 296 31.90 -1.16 17.44
N LYS A 297 33.01 -1.83 17.76
CA LYS A 297 33.27 -2.40 19.08
C LYS A 297 34.02 -1.36 19.92
N GLN A 298 33.30 -0.58 20.71
CA GLN A 298 33.92 0.36 21.63
C GLN A 298 34.24 -0.31 22.98
N ARG A 299 35.48 -0.24 23.45
CA ARG A 299 35.84 -0.60 24.84
C ARG A 299 35.52 0.59 25.73
N LEU A 300 34.58 0.44 26.64
CA LEU A 300 34.16 1.51 27.57
C LEU A 300 35.25 1.91 28.58
N HIS A 301 36.06 0.98 29.01
CA HIS A 301 37.27 1.21 29.85
C HIS A 301 38.26 0.07 29.65
N ALA A 302 39.56 0.35 29.85
CA ALA A 302 40.62 -0.64 29.71
C ALA A 302 40.47 -1.86 30.70
N ASP A 303 39.65 -1.74 31.74
CA ASP A 303 39.52 -2.72 32.84
C ASP A 303 38.16 -3.46 32.84
N THR A 304 37.18 -3.16 31.97
CA THR A 304 35.92 -3.88 31.93
C THR A 304 35.82 -4.77 30.69
N SER A 305 35.41 -6.02 30.90
CA SER A 305 35.13 -7.00 29.85
C SER A 305 33.84 -6.69 29.05
N GLU A 306 33.12 -5.63 29.39
CA GLU A 306 31.89 -5.22 28.73
C GLU A 306 32.18 -4.48 27.43
N LYS A 307 31.83 -5.12 26.32
CA LYS A 307 31.86 -4.55 24.97
C LYS A 307 30.50 -3.94 24.69
N ASN A 308 30.39 -2.62 24.66
CA ASN A 308 29.20 -1.99 24.08
C ASN A 308 29.37 -1.98 22.55
N GLU A 309 28.48 -2.69 21.89
CA GLU A 309 28.38 -2.61 20.43
C GLU A 309 27.59 -1.35 20.06
N MET A 310 28.16 -0.56 19.20
CA MET A 310 27.56 0.66 18.66
C MET A 310 27.62 0.64 17.14
N PHE A 311 26.79 1.43 16.51
CA PHE A 311 26.77 1.58 15.07
C PHE A 311 27.26 2.96 14.67
N SER A 312 28.07 3.03 13.60
CA SER A 312 28.38 4.25 12.87
C SER A 312 27.60 4.26 11.59
N VAL A 313 26.70 5.21 11.43
CA VAL A 313 25.89 5.43 10.25
C VAL A 313 26.55 6.54 9.42
N ILE A 314 27.00 6.23 8.21
CA ILE A 314 27.60 7.19 7.30
C ILE A 314 26.50 7.78 6.43
N VAL A 315 26.37 9.10 6.51
CA VAL A 315 25.29 9.86 5.87
C VAL A 315 25.88 10.87 4.89
N ASP A 316 25.33 10.93 3.71
CA ASP A 316 25.59 11.97 2.71
C ASP A 316 24.49 13.03 2.82
N ASN A 317 24.87 14.23 3.20
CA ASN A 317 23.97 15.38 3.18
C ASN A 317 23.93 15.98 1.78
N MET A 318 22.89 15.66 1.03
CA MET A 318 22.76 16.03 -0.39
C MET A 318 22.62 17.55 -0.64
N GLU A 319 22.30 18.36 0.39
CA GLU A 319 22.24 19.82 0.27
C GLU A 319 23.63 20.47 0.44
N ARG A 320 24.53 19.85 1.24
CA ARG A 320 25.82 20.41 1.61
C ARG A 320 26.99 19.72 0.95
N ASP A 321 26.76 18.60 0.25
CA ASP A 321 27.80 17.74 -0.33
C ASP A 321 28.85 17.33 0.73
N GLU A 322 28.39 17.00 1.95
CA GLU A 322 29.22 16.64 3.09
C GLU A 322 28.84 15.27 3.65
N GLN A 323 29.83 14.44 3.90
CA GLN A 323 29.62 13.17 4.61
C GLN A 323 29.76 13.36 6.11
N GLN A 324 28.86 12.73 6.85
CA GLN A 324 28.82 12.76 8.30
C GLN A 324 28.77 11.36 8.89
N HIS A 325 29.37 11.19 10.07
CA HIS A 325 29.32 9.97 10.86
C HIS A 325 28.40 10.17 12.06
N ILE A 326 27.36 9.35 12.17
CA ILE A 326 26.39 9.41 13.26
C ILE A 326 26.52 8.14 14.09
N SER A 327 26.78 8.31 15.39
CA SER A 327 26.89 7.19 16.34
C SER A 327 25.53 6.84 16.94
N ALA A 328 25.18 5.54 16.97
CA ALA A 328 23.92 5.06 17.51
C ALA A 328 24.07 3.76 18.31
N LYS A 329 23.28 3.61 19.38
CA LYS A 329 23.16 2.35 20.15
C LYS A 329 22.35 1.30 19.40
N SER A 330 21.35 1.75 18.63
CA SER A 330 20.54 0.89 17.78
C SER A 330 20.21 1.57 16.45
N VAL A 331 19.99 0.75 15.42
CA VAL A 331 19.63 1.20 14.07
C VAL A 331 18.47 0.37 13.54
N VAL A 332 17.49 1.02 12.94
CA VAL A 332 16.41 0.36 12.19
C VAL A 332 16.54 0.75 10.72
N VAL A 333 16.77 -0.23 9.85
CA VAL A 333 16.76 -0.05 8.39
C VAL A 333 15.32 -0.20 7.90
N ALA A 334 14.69 0.93 7.59
CA ALA A 334 13.27 1.03 7.20
C ALA A 334 13.09 1.49 5.74
N THR A 335 14.05 1.17 4.89
CA THR A 335 14.04 1.48 3.46
C THR A 335 13.32 0.41 2.66
N GLU A 336 13.15 0.62 1.35
CA GLU A 336 12.70 -0.44 0.45
C GLU A 336 13.73 -1.58 0.40
N TYR A 337 13.27 -2.77 -0.03
CA TYR A 337 14.06 -4.01 0.05
C TYR A 337 15.46 -3.93 -0.56
N ASN A 338 15.61 -3.37 -1.77
CA ASN A 338 16.91 -3.34 -2.45
C ASN A 338 17.91 -2.42 -1.73
N VAL A 339 17.42 -1.28 -1.22
CA VAL A 339 18.24 -0.35 -0.43
C VAL A 339 18.62 -0.98 0.90
N ALA A 340 17.66 -1.60 1.61
CA ALA A 340 17.94 -2.32 2.85
C ALA A 340 19.01 -3.39 2.64
N ARG A 341 18.85 -4.22 1.61
CA ARG A 341 19.84 -5.26 1.28
C ARG A 341 21.23 -4.68 1.02
N ASN A 342 21.32 -3.59 0.25
CA ASN A 342 22.60 -2.95 -0.05
C ASN A 342 23.29 -2.40 1.20
N LEU A 343 22.52 -1.81 2.13
CA LEU A 343 23.06 -1.30 3.40
C LEU A 343 23.52 -2.42 4.35
N LEU A 344 22.85 -3.57 4.31
CA LEU A 344 23.08 -4.68 5.22
C LEU A 344 24.17 -5.65 4.74
N GLN A 345 24.40 -5.78 3.42
CA GLN A 345 25.33 -6.78 2.87
C GLN A 345 26.80 -6.56 3.24
N ASP A 346 27.16 -5.38 3.73
CA ASP A 346 28.54 -5.04 4.13
C ASP A 346 28.77 -5.24 5.65
N ILE A 347 27.75 -5.70 6.37
CA ILE A 347 27.85 -6.08 7.77
C ILE A 347 28.41 -7.51 7.82
N PRO A 348 29.50 -7.75 8.59
CA PRO A 348 30.21 -9.03 8.57
C PRO A 348 29.33 -10.25 8.84
N GLU A 349 28.41 -10.16 9.79
CA GLU A 349 27.47 -11.23 10.15
C GLU A 349 26.48 -11.54 9.02
N LEU A 350 26.28 -10.62 8.08
CA LEU A 350 25.35 -10.71 6.96
C LEU A 350 26.04 -10.89 5.59
N ASP A 351 27.34 -11.14 5.56
CA ASP A 351 28.11 -11.27 4.30
C ASP A 351 27.51 -12.31 3.33
N SER A 352 26.89 -13.36 3.86
CA SER A 352 26.18 -14.35 3.04
C SER A 352 24.99 -13.80 2.25
N LEU A 353 24.47 -12.59 2.56
CA LEU A 353 23.47 -11.90 1.74
C LEU A 353 23.94 -11.71 0.29
N LYS A 354 25.23 -11.52 0.08
CA LYS A 354 25.82 -11.33 -1.27
C LYS A 354 25.56 -12.52 -2.19
N SER A 355 25.47 -13.72 -1.61
CA SER A 355 25.23 -14.99 -2.34
C SER A 355 23.75 -15.37 -2.44
N LEU A 356 22.88 -14.82 -1.60
CA LEU A 356 21.46 -15.11 -1.65
C LEU A 356 20.76 -14.45 -2.85
N PRO A 357 19.74 -15.07 -3.45
CA PRO A 357 18.98 -14.46 -4.53
C PRO A 357 18.29 -13.18 -4.07
N LYS A 358 18.26 -12.18 -4.97
CA LYS A 358 17.50 -10.95 -4.71
C LYS A 358 16.02 -11.23 -4.91
N LEU A 359 15.17 -10.71 -4.01
CA LEU A 359 13.73 -10.71 -4.26
C LEU A 359 13.41 -9.86 -5.48
N SER A 360 12.59 -10.38 -6.38
CA SER A 360 12.07 -9.57 -7.48
C SER A 360 11.18 -8.46 -6.93
N GLN A 361 11.24 -7.32 -7.59
CA GLN A 361 10.37 -6.18 -7.31
C GLN A 361 9.39 -6.02 -8.46
N ARG A 362 8.22 -5.49 -8.17
CA ARG A 362 7.14 -5.28 -9.12
C ARG A 362 7.06 -3.81 -9.47
N SER A 363 6.79 -3.53 -10.74
CA SER A 363 6.62 -2.18 -11.24
C SER A 363 5.16 -1.89 -11.56
N VAL A 364 4.77 -0.63 -11.46
CA VAL A 364 3.43 -0.15 -11.80
C VAL A 364 3.52 1.22 -12.45
N GLY A 365 2.58 1.50 -13.33
CA GLY A 365 2.37 2.83 -13.89
C GLY A 365 0.98 3.35 -13.63
N CYS A 366 0.84 4.67 -13.61
CA CYS A 366 -0.45 5.30 -13.70
C CYS A 366 -0.39 6.58 -14.53
N ILE A 367 -1.50 6.86 -15.23
CA ILE A 367 -1.69 8.08 -16.01
C ILE A 367 -2.89 8.81 -15.44
N TYR A 368 -2.76 10.12 -15.29
CA TYR A 368 -3.83 11.01 -14.86
C TYR A 368 -4.27 11.91 -16.00
N TYR A 369 -5.58 11.92 -16.29
CA TYR A 369 -6.21 12.81 -17.26
C TYR A 369 -7.17 13.75 -16.55
N ALA A 370 -7.02 15.05 -16.79
CA ALA A 370 -7.98 16.07 -16.39
C ALA A 370 -8.84 16.49 -17.56
N PHE A 371 -10.12 16.70 -17.32
CA PHE A 371 -11.09 17.12 -18.33
C PHE A 371 -12.25 17.87 -17.67
N GLN A 372 -13.04 18.60 -18.49
CA GLN A 372 -14.24 19.29 -17.99
C GLN A 372 -15.37 18.30 -17.65
N SER A 373 -16.11 18.61 -16.58
CA SER A 373 -17.30 17.82 -16.20
C SER A 373 -18.33 17.76 -17.34
N PRO A 374 -19.12 16.66 -17.47
CA PRO A 374 -19.22 15.53 -16.52
C PRO A 374 -18.21 14.41 -16.81
N ALA A 375 -17.98 13.55 -15.81
CA ALA A 375 -17.19 12.33 -15.99
C ALA A 375 -18.00 11.26 -16.75
N PRO A 376 -17.34 10.40 -17.57
CA PRO A 376 -18.01 9.27 -18.22
C PRO A 376 -18.65 8.27 -17.25
N LEU A 377 -18.19 8.26 -15.98
CA LEU A 377 -18.75 7.45 -14.90
C LEU A 377 -18.84 8.33 -13.65
N GLU A 378 -20.07 8.68 -13.25
CA GLU A 378 -20.34 9.56 -12.11
C GLU A 378 -20.50 8.80 -10.76
N GLU A 379 -20.28 7.50 -10.76
CA GLU A 379 -20.29 6.70 -9.54
C GLU A 379 -18.88 6.64 -8.92
N PRO A 380 -18.72 6.84 -7.60
CA PRO A 380 -17.44 6.68 -6.91
C PRO A 380 -17.09 5.18 -6.78
N ILE A 381 -16.73 4.55 -7.88
CA ILE A 381 -16.53 3.10 -8.00
C ILE A 381 -15.35 2.79 -8.91
N LEU A 382 -14.71 1.64 -8.66
CA LEU A 382 -13.65 1.12 -9.52
C LEU A 382 -14.22 0.55 -10.82
N LEU A 383 -13.60 0.85 -11.97
CA LEU A 383 -13.90 0.22 -13.25
C LEU A 383 -12.77 -0.72 -13.66
N LEU A 384 -13.12 -1.99 -13.80
CA LEU A 384 -12.21 -3.09 -14.14
C LEU A 384 -12.23 -3.43 -15.62
N ASN A 385 -11.06 -3.76 -16.17
CA ASN A 385 -10.93 -4.32 -17.50
C ASN A 385 -11.27 -5.83 -17.50
N GLY A 386 -12.52 -6.15 -17.71
CA GLY A 386 -13.02 -7.54 -17.80
C GLY A 386 -13.09 -8.08 -19.24
N GLU A 387 -12.36 -7.48 -20.21
CA GLU A 387 -12.37 -7.92 -21.61
C GLU A 387 -11.58 -9.22 -21.87
N GLY A 388 -10.96 -9.77 -20.82
CA GLY A 388 -10.15 -10.99 -20.86
C GLY A 388 -8.65 -10.71 -20.97
N GLN A 389 -7.86 -11.76 -20.80
CA GLN A 389 -6.40 -11.62 -20.72
C GLN A 389 -5.76 -11.07 -22.01
N GLU A 390 -6.33 -11.39 -23.18
CA GLU A 390 -5.83 -10.92 -24.48
C GLU A 390 -6.00 -9.41 -24.69
N ARG A 391 -6.92 -8.78 -23.94
CA ARG A 391 -7.25 -7.34 -24.06
C ARG A 391 -6.98 -6.57 -22.78
N ARG A 392 -6.05 -7.06 -21.98
CA ARG A 392 -5.62 -6.42 -20.74
C ARG A 392 -4.12 -6.58 -20.53
N ASN A 393 -3.47 -5.51 -20.12
CA ASN A 393 -2.02 -5.47 -19.83
C ASN A 393 -1.15 -5.92 -21.02
N THR A 394 -1.57 -5.58 -22.24
CA THR A 394 -0.84 -5.83 -23.49
C THR A 394 -0.52 -4.51 -24.18
N LYS A 395 0.33 -4.56 -25.20
CA LYS A 395 0.70 -3.37 -25.99
C LYS A 395 -0.51 -2.62 -26.56
N GLU A 396 -1.47 -3.33 -27.12
CA GLU A 396 -2.66 -2.71 -27.71
C GLU A 396 -3.71 -2.32 -26.66
N PHE A 397 -3.76 -3.04 -25.53
CA PHE A 397 -4.76 -2.88 -24.47
C PHE A 397 -4.08 -2.77 -23.10
N PRO A 398 -3.39 -1.63 -22.82
CA PRO A 398 -2.54 -1.51 -21.63
C PRO A 398 -3.30 -1.37 -20.31
N VAL A 399 -4.57 -0.95 -20.35
CA VAL A 399 -5.35 -0.60 -19.17
C VAL A 399 -5.71 -1.84 -18.34
N ASN A 400 -5.36 -1.83 -17.05
CA ASN A 400 -5.81 -2.83 -16.07
C ASN A 400 -7.14 -2.44 -15.41
N ASN A 401 -7.19 -1.24 -14.85
CA ASN A 401 -8.37 -0.66 -14.20
C ASN A 401 -8.28 0.86 -14.20
N ILE A 402 -9.40 1.52 -13.95
CA ILE A 402 -9.46 2.97 -13.80
C ILE A 402 -10.36 3.37 -12.63
N CYS A 403 -10.18 4.57 -12.13
CA CYS A 403 -11.16 5.26 -11.30
C CYS A 403 -11.20 6.76 -11.64
N PHE A 404 -12.21 7.45 -11.12
CA PHE A 404 -12.31 8.89 -11.18
C PHE A 404 -12.15 9.44 -9.75
N PRO A 405 -10.92 9.77 -9.32
CA PRO A 405 -10.65 10.21 -7.94
C PRO A 405 -11.49 11.40 -7.52
N SER A 406 -11.74 12.36 -8.41
CA SER A 406 -12.60 13.53 -8.18
C SER A 406 -14.06 13.18 -7.90
N ILE A 407 -14.56 12.06 -8.44
CA ILE A 407 -15.92 11.55 -8.15
C ILE A 407 -15.95 10.87 -6.77
N VAL A 408 -14.84 10.25 -6.34
CA VAL A 408 -14.73 9.66 -5.00
C VAL A 408 -14.57 10.76 -3.95
N HIS A 409 -13.65 11.69 -4.17
CA HIS A 409 -13.39 12.82 -3.29
C HIS A 409 -13.21 14.10 -4.11
N ARG A 410 -14.09 15.07 -3.90
CA ARG A 410 -14.13 16.29 -4.71
C ARG A 410 -12.83 17.12 -4.64
N SER A 411 -12.05 16.98 -3.58
CA SER A 411 -10.76 17.67 -3.43
C SER A 411 -9.71 17.31 -4.46
N TYR A 412 -9.89 16.21 -5.22
CA TYR A 412 -8.89 15.76 -6.19
C TYR A 412 -8.86 16.57 -7.49
N ALA A 413 -9.87 17.39 -7.74
CA ALA A 413 -9.91 18.26 -8.90
C ALA A 413 -10.52 19.63 -8.54
N PRO A 414 -10.12 20.72 -9.23
CA PRO A 414 -10.76 22.01 -9.14
C PRO A 414 -12.23 21.97 -9.57
N ASP A 415 -13.00 22.98 -9.20
CA ASP A 415 -14.40 23.09 -9.58
C ASP A 415 -14.57 23.17 -11.11
N GLY A 416 -15.53 22.39 -11.64
CA GLY A 416 -15.81 22.28 -13.07
C GLY A 416 -14.92 21.26 -13.81
N TYR A 417 -13.96 20.66 -13.14
CA TYR A 417 -13.08 19.63 -13.70
C TYR A 417 -13.23 18.29 -13.02
N GLU A 418 -12.86 17.26 -13.75
CA GLU A 418 -12.78 15.87 -13.29
C GLU A 418 -11.39 15.31 -13.54
N LEU A 419 -11.05 14.26 -12.79
CA LEU A 419 -9.78 13.56 -12.87
C LEU A 419 -10.02 12.08 -13.10
N CYS A 420 -9.38 11.48 -14.10
CA CYS A 420 -9.34 10.04 -14.35
C CYS A 420 -7.94 9.52 -14.02
N CYS A 421 -7.85 8.44 -13.25
CA CYS A 421 -6.62 7.70 -12.98
C CYS A 421 -6.69 6.33 -13.65
N VAL A 422 -5.68 6.01 -14.47
CA VAL A 422 -5.55 4.76 -15.21
C VAL A 422 -4.38 3.96 -14.66
N SER A 423 -4.63 2.70 -14.26
CA SER A 423 -3.61 1.78 -13.76
C SER A 423 -3.03 0.93 -14.90
N LEU A 424 -1.70 0.85 -14.95
CA LEU A 424 -0.91 0.08 -15.90
C LEU A 424 -0.02 -0.91 -15.14
N LEU A 425 -0.01 -2.18 -15.57
CA LEU A 425 0.88 -3.19 -14.98
C LEU A 425 2.17 -3.32 -15.78
N GLU A 426 3.16 -3.95 -15.16
CA GLU A 426 4.53 -4.08 -15.66
C GLU A 426 4.62 -4.60 -17.11
N ASN A 427 3.80 -5.60 -17.47
CA ASN A 427 3.83 -6.16 -18.82
C ASN A 427 3.47 -5.12 -19.90
N ALA A 428 2.40 -4.34 -19.68
CA ALA A 428 2.01 -3.27 -20.61
C ALA A 428 3.10 -2.19 -20.73
N ILE A 429 3.74 -1.84 -19.61
CA ILE A 429 4.83 -0.86 -19.59
C ILE A 429 6.03 -1.38 -20.36
N ALA A 430 6.41 -2.65 -20.15
CA ALA A 430 7.55 -3.29 -20.82
C ALA A 430 7.33 -3.41 -22.34
N GLU A 431 6.12 -3.76 -22.80
CA GLU A 431 5.79 -3.86 -24.23
C GLU A 431 5.82 -2.51 -24.98
N HIS A 432 5.82 -1.41 -24.24
CA HIS A 432 6.02 -0.06 -24.74
C HIS A 432 7.43 0.50 -24.45
N ASP A 433 8.36 -0.31 -23.97
CA ASP A 433 9.71 0.11 -23.55
C ASP A 433 9.70 1.28 -22.55
N GLY A 434 8.66 1.38 -21.73
CA GLY A 434 8.43 2.51 -20.82
C GLY A 434 8.13 3.85 -21.51
N ASN A 435 7.88 3.86 -22.82
CA ASN A 435 7.64 5.08 -23.58
C ASN A 435 6.25 5.66 -23.26
N GLN A 436 6.26 6.81 -22.60
CA GLN A 436 5.05 7.50 -22.13
C GLN A 436 4.09 7.88 -23.26
N ALA A 437 4.60 8.43 -24.35
CA ALA A 437 3.75 8.86 -25.48
C ALA A 437 3.08 7.65 -26.14
N SER A 438 3.81 6.55 -26.32
CA SER A 438 3.26 5.31 -26.86
C SER A 438 2.18 4.71 -25.96
N LEU A 439 2.38 4.72 -24.65
CA LEU A 439 1.41 4.28 -23.66
C LEU A 439 0.16 5.18 -23.66
N ASP A 440 0.34 6.51 -23.68
CA ASP A 440 -0.76 7.48 -23.68
C ASP A 440 -1.67 7.28 -24.90
N ILE A 441 -1.11 7.14 -26.10
CA ILE A 441 -1.86 6.86 -27.33
C ILE A 441 -2.68 5.57 -27.21
N ALA A 442 -2.06 4.48 -26.71
CA ALA A 442 -2.74 3.19 -26.59
C ALA A 442 -3.85 3.24 -25.52
N VAL A 443 -3.62 3.91 -24.40
CA VAL A 443 -4.61 4.11 -23.33
C VAL A 443 -5.81 4.91 -23.85
N ARG A 444 -5.58 6.05 -24.51
CA ARG A 444 -6.67 6.88 -25.08
C ARG A 444 -7.48 6.08 -26.09
N LYS A 445 -6.82 5.35 -26.99
CA LYS A 445 -7.48 4.46 -27.95
C LYS A 445 -8.36 3.43 -27.24
N GLN A 446 -7.88 2.80 -26.16
CA GLN A 446 -8.66 1.82 -25.40
C GLN A 446 -9.84 2.47 -24.67
N LEU A 447 -9.62 3.60 -23.97
CA LEU A 447 -10.67 4.30 -23.24
C LEU A 447 -11.76 4.85 -24.17
N SER A 448 -11.42 5.30 -25.37
CA SER A 448 -12.40 5.76 -26.36
C SER A 448 -13.37 4.66 -26.80
N THR A 449 -12.95 3.39 -26.73
CA THR A 449 -13.85 2.24 -26.96
C THR A 449 -14.72 1.90 -25.73
N TRP A 450 -14.28 2.27 -24.54
CA TRP A 450 -15.04 2.04 -23.31
C TRP A 450 -16.15 3.08 -23.12
N PHE A 451 -15.91 4.30 -23.59
CA PHE A 451 -16.80 5.46 -23.46
C PHE A 451 -17.08 6.08 -24.82
N PRO A 452 -17.92 5.44 -25.67
CA PRO A 452 -18.16 5.89 -27.03
C PRO A 452 -18.71 7.32 -27.12
N ASP A 453 -19.54 7.74 -26.16
CA ASP A 453 -20.10 9.10 -26.10
C ASP A 453 -19.04 10.18 -25.82
N PHE A 454 -17.89 9.81 -25.28
CA PHE A 454 -16.74 10.67 -24.98
C PHE A 454 -15.54 10.38 -25.89
N SER A 455 -15.70 9.53 -26.87
CA SER A 455 -14.60 9.01 -27.70
C SER A 455 -13.79 10.13 -28.38
N SER A 456 -14.44 11.13 -28.94
CA SER A 456 -13.76 12.27 -29.60
C SER A 456 -12.96 13.12 -28.59
N ASP A 457 -13.47 13.26 -27.37
CA ASP A 457 -12.84 14.09 -26.35
C ASP A 457 -11.65 13.37 -25.70
N ILE A 458 -11.75 12.04 -25.51
CA ILE A 458 -10.68 11.23 -24.93
C ILE A 458 -9.43 11.21 -25.83
N VAL A 459 -9.60 11.18 -27.15
CA VAL A 459 -8.48 11.19 -28.11
C VAL A 459 -7.91 12.59 -28.36
N ASP A 460 -8.64 13.63 -27.98
CA ASP A 460 -8.21 15.02 -28.08
C ASP A 460 -7.42 15.42 -26.84
N GLU A 461 -6.11 15.57 -26.96
CA GLU A 461 -5.20 15.93 -25.88
C GLU A 461 -5.50 17.31 -25.26
N SER A 462 -6.19 18.20 -26.01
CA SER A 462 -6.61 19.50 -25.47
C SER A 462 -7.83 19.43 -24.58
N LYS A 463 -8.63 18.37 -24.68
CA LYS A 463 -9.84 18.15 -23.87
C LYS A 463 -9.59 17.20 -22.70
N TRP A 464 -8.89 16.10 -22.93
CA TRP A 464 -8.40 15.20 -21.89
C TRP A 464 -6.90 15.43 -21.72
N VAL A 465 -6.55 16.36 -20.85
CA VAL A 465 -5.17 16.80 -20.63
C VAL A 465 -4.45 15.82 -19.72
N THR A 466 -3.31 15.29 -20.15
CA THR A 466 -2.45 14.47 -19.29
C THR A 466 -1.82 15.34 -18.20
N LYS A 467 -2.17 15.10 -16.93
CA LYS A 467 -1.68 15.85 -15.77
C LYS A 467 -0.48 15.19 -15.10
N GLY A 468 -0.38 13.88 -15.19
CA GLY A 468 0.73 13.16 -14.60
C GLY A 468 0.88 11.78 -15.20
N PHE A 469 2.13 11.33 -15.24
CA PHE A 469 2.53 10.00 -15.66
C PHE A 469 3.57 9.49 -14.65
N TYR A 470 3.21 8.45 -13.92
CA TYR A 470 4.11 7.84 -12.93
C TYR A 470 4.48 6.43 -13.36
N LEU A 471 5.77 6.17 -13.45
CA LEU A 471 6.34 4.83 -13.56
C LEU A 471 7.11 4.55 -12.27
N ILE A 472 6.64 3.61 -11.48
CA ILE A 472 7.19 3.29 -10.16
C ILE A 472 7.84 1.92 -10.26
N SER A 473 9.16 1.93 -10.32
CA SER A 473 9.97 0.73 -10.15
C SER A 473 10.00 0.35 -8.67
N ASN A 474 10.09 -0.93 -8.36
CA ASN A 474 10.13 -1.41 -6.97
C ASN A 474 8.88 -1.00 -6.14
N ALA A 475 7.71 -0.93 -6.79
CA ALA A 475 6.47 -0.53 -6.14
C ALA A 475 6.07 -1.47 -5.00
N GLN A 476 6.29 -2.79 -5.18
CA GLN A 476 6.04 -3.81 -4.16
C GLN A 476 7.09 -4.93 -4.22
N PRO A 477 7.47 -5.52 -3.07
CA PRO A 477 8.28 -6.73 -3.04
C PRO A 477 7.45 -7.95 -3.44
N THR A 478 8.10 -8.97 -4.00
CA THR A 478 7.47 -10.27 -4.27
C THR A 478 7.10 -10.97 -2.97
N GLN A 479 5.91 -11.56 -2.90
CA GLN A 479 5.36 -12.19 -1.70
C GLN A 479 5.10 -13.68 -1.83
N PHE A 480 5.34 -14.28 -2.97
CA PHE A 480 5.15 -15.71 -3.22
C PHE A 480 6.45 -16.37 -3.67
N ASN A 481 6.71 -17.54 -3.12
CA ASN A 481 7.91 -18.30 -3.33
C ASN A 481 7.78 -19.31 -4.44
N GLU A 482 8.50 -19.14 -5.51
CA GLU A 482 8.71 -20.23 -6.46
C GLU A 482 9.98 -21.06 -6.16
N GLU A 483 10.85 -20.73 -5.25
CA GLU A 483 11.99 -21.55 -4.81
C GLU A 483 12.73 -20.84 -3.67
N GLY A 484 12.47 -21.25 -2.43
CA GLY A 484 13.37 -20.99 -1.31
C GLY A 484 13.56 -19.55 -0.84
N CYS A 485 12.79 -18.59 -1.34
CA CYS A 485 12.77 -17.25 -0.76
C CYS A 485 11.97 -17.29 0.54
N ALA A 486 12.56 -16.81 1.60
CA ALA A 486 12.01 -16.85 2.94
C ALA A 486 10.58 -16.29 2.99
N ASN A 487 9.72 -16.99 3.70
CA ASN A 487 8.35 -16.65 4.03
C ASN A 487 8.13 -15.16 4.24
N VAL A 488 7.62 -14.49 3.25
CA VAL A 488 7.18 -13.11 3.36
C VAL A 488 6.05 -12.98 4.41
N HIS A 489 5.41 -14.06 4.78
CA HIS A 489 4.36 -14.10 5.81
C HIS A 489 4.86 -14.47 7.21
N GLY A 490 6.11 -14.97 7.33
CA GLY A 490 6.73 -15.32 8.62
C GLY A 490 7.69 -14.27 9.14
N GLY A 491 7.98 -13.24 8.35
CA GLY A 491 8.96 -12.22 8.66
C GLY A 491 8.49 -11.12 9.60
N ARG A 492 7.68 -11.44 10.63
CA ARG A 492 7.39 -10.52 11.73
C ARG A 492 8.60 -10.32 12.64
N ASP A 493 9.64 -11.09 12.43
CA ASP A 493 10.88 -11.01 13.17
C ASP A 493 11.81 -9.98 12.54
N CYS A 494 11.78 -8.76 13.07
CA CYS A 494 12.62 -7.65 12.67
C CYS A 494 14.11 -7.83 13.03
N THR A 495 14.48 -8.93 13.70
CA THR A 495 15.85 -9.31 14.05
C THR A 495 16.48 -10.24 13.03
N THR A 496 15.77 -10.58 11.96
CA THR A 496 16.28 -11.39 10.85
C THR A 496 16.06 -10.69 9.51
N PHE A 497 16.97 -10.89 8.57
CA PHE A 497 16.82 -10.43 7.18
C PHE A 497 17.15 -11.56 6.21
N GLN A 498 16.22 -11.95 5.35
CA GLN A 498 16.33 -13.12 4.47
C GLN A 498 16.77 -14.42 5.20
N GLY A 499 16.28 -14.61 6.42
CA GLY A 499 16.61 -15.79 7.25
C GLY A 499 17.96 -15.71 7.95
N LEU A 500 18.72 -14.65 7.79
CA LEU A 500 19.96 -14.39 8.51
C LEU A 500 19.68 -13.59 9.77
N ALA A 501 20.27 -14.01 10.91
CA ALA A 501 20.17 -13.26 12.16
C ALA A 501 20.93 -11.93 12.06
N MET A 502 20.30 -10.86 12.52
CA MET A 502 20.89 -9.53 12.57
C MET A 502 21.79 -9.41 13.84
N PRO A 503 22.85 -8.59 13.79
CA PRO A 503 23.59 -8.22 15.01
C PRO A 503 22.67 -7.52 16.04
N ASP A 504 23.00 -7.67 17.32
CA ASP A 504 22.27 -7.04 18.41
C ASP A 504 22.22 -5.52 18.24
N GLY A 505 21.01 -4.94 18.34
CA GLY A 505 20.78 -3.51 18.13
C GLY A 505 20.54 -3.09 16.67
N LEU A 506 20.63 -4.02 15.71
CA LEU A 506 20.28 -3.77 14.32
C LEU A 506 18.97 -4.46 13.97
N PHE A 507 18.03 -3.70 13.38
CA PHE A 507 16.69 -4.17 13.06
C PHE A 507 16.29 -3.74 11.66
N VAL A 508 15.27 -4.40 11.10
CA VAL A 508 14.70 -4.08 9.80
C VAL A 508 13.19 -3.86 9.90
N ALA A 509 12.70 -2.87 9.17
CA ALA A 509 11.27 -2.62 8.98
C ALA A 509 10.95 -2.39 7.49
N GLY A 510 9.70 -2.55 7.10
CA GLY A 510 9.22 -2.31 5.73
C GLY A 510 8.14 -3.33 5.33
N ASP A 511 7.49 -3.08 4.22
CA ASP A 511 6.47 -3.99 3.67
C ASP A 511 7.03 -5.35 3.24
N HIS A 512 8.31 -5.44 2.99
CA HIS A 512 9.02 -6.70 2.71
C HIS A 512 9.24 -7.58 3.95
N MET A 513 9.05 -7.02 5.15
CA MET A 513 9.15 -7.73 6.44
C MET A 513 7.78 -8.21 6.96
N ALA A 514 6.68 -7.83 6.30
CA ALA A 514 5.33 -8.23 6.65
C ALA A 514 4.51 -8.42 5.35
N THR A 515 3.23 -8.05 5.32
CA THR A 515 2.47 -8.03 4.07
C THR A 515 2.89 -6.85 3.20
N ALA A 516 3.03 -7.03 1.86
CA ALA A 516 3.32 -5.93 0.92
C ALA A 516 2.09 -5.02 0.75
N THR A 517 1.73 -4.38 1.83
CA THR A 517 0.62 -3.43 1.93
C THR A 517 1.02 -2.27 2.83
N PHE A 518 0.27 -1.19 2.76
CA PHE A 518 0.38 -0.09 3.70
C PHE A 518 0.29 -0.57 5.17
N ASN A 519 -0.64 -1.48 5.46
CA ASN A 519 -0.77 -2.06 6.82
C ASN A 519 0.46 -2.84 7.24
N GLY A 520 1.04 -3.64 6.34
CA GLY A 520 2.25 -4.40 6.65
C GLY A 520 3.46 -3.52 6.90
N ALA A 521 3.58 -2.40 6.20
CA ALA A 521 4.63 -1.41 6.47
C ALA A 521 4.48 -0.81 7.88
N LEU A 522 3.26 -0.45 8.30
CA LEU A 522 2.99 0.01 9.67
C LEU A 522 3.29 -1.08 10.70
N GLU A 523 2.77 -2.29 10.48
CA GLU A 523 2.94 -3.44 11.38
C GLU A 523 4.42 -3.76 11.62
N SER A 524 5.21 -3.81 10.54
CA SER A 524 6.64 -4.09 10.66
C SER A 524 7.39 -2.97 11.41
N GLY A 525 7.01 -1.71 11.20
CA GLY A 525 7.56 -0.57 11.93
C GLY A 525 7.26 -0.62 13.42
N VAL A 526 6.02 -0.98 13.79
CA VAL A 526 5.64 -1.17 15.20
C VAL A 526 6.41 -2.32 15.83
N ASN A 527 6.56 -3.45 15.13
CA ASN A 527 7.32 -4.60 15.61
C ASN A 527 8.80 -4.23 15.84
N ALA A 528 9.43 -3.53 14.89
CA ALA A 528 10.80 -3.05 15.04
C ALA A 528 10.93 -2.06 16.22
N GLY A 529 9.98 -1.13 16.37
CA GLY A 529 9.97 -0.20 17.50
C GLY A 529 9.88 -0.90 18.86
N ASN A 530 9.03 -1.93 18.95
CA ASN A 530 8.93 -2.75 20.19
C ASN A 530 10.23 -3.52 20.48
N ALA A 531 10.87 -4.09 19.47
CA ALA A 531 12.14 -4.79 19.62
C ALA A 531 13.27 -3.83 20.07
N VAL A 532 13.34 -2.62 19.49
CA VAL A 532 14.26 -1.56 19.93
C VAL A 532 14.01 -1.20 21.40
N ASN A 533 12.76 -1.05 21.81
CA ASN A 533 12.42 -0.73 23.20
C ASN A 533 12.88 -1.82 24.16
N SER A 534 12.67 -3.09 23.81
CA SER A 534 13.17 -4.23 24.62
C SER A 534 14.70 -4.20 24.70
N PHE A 535 15.38 -4.07 23.60
CA PHE A 535 16.85 -4.00 23.53
C PHE A 535 17.44 -2.85 24.37
N LEU A 536 16.86 -1.65 24.30
CA LEU A 536 17.33 -0.49 25.07
C LEU A 536 16.98 -0.56 26.56
N SER A 537 16.03 -1.42 26.96
CA SER A 537 15.65 -1.62 28.37
C SER A 537 16.54 -2.65 29.07
N GLU A 538 17.20 -3.54 28.33
CA GLU A 538 18.10 -4.57 28.83
C GLU A 538 19.55 -4.06 29.02
N LYS A 539 19.87 -2.92 28.43
CA LYS A 539 21.17 -2.21 28.53
C LYS A 539 21.09 -0.97 29.41
#